data_0669a95af6f0aa4697069775b6980bda
#
_entry.id   0669a95af6f0aa4697069775b6980bda
#
_cell.length_a   1.000
_cell.length_b   1.000
_cell.length_c   1.000
_cell.angle_alpha   90.00
_cell.angle_beta   90.00
_cell.angle_gamma   90.00
#
_symmetry.space_group_name_H-M   'P 1'
#
loop_
_entity.id
_entity.type
_entity.pdbx_description
1 polymer ?
#
loop_
_entity_poly.entity_id
_entity_poly.type
_entity_poly.pdbx_seq_one_letter_code
_entity_poly.pdbx_strand_id
1 'polypeptide(L)'
;TVQQWYGTEGKTSITSETIISVGNSGFDKEAKFYQTDLENRGLEVATGGQEAQKRIEFKKVEDKGYGKEGYGITIKDGVITVEAATNAGAFYATRTLLQMGENDLQNGEIRDYPSFSHRGFMLDTGRKFIPYDTLVDIMLNMAYYKMNDLQLHLNDNYIFLDKHVEGKHLSQQEELDYVLKNAKTGFRVETDVVGENGEKLTSDEHYTKEEMQEIIKLAKALHINLVPEIDTPGHALSFVKVRPDLMYKGQLSARKHNVERVAMLDLDNKYEETLAFVKSVYDKLLDGEDAPLRGVSTVHIGTDEYYGSPESYRRYVNDMIQYIKGKGLTPRIWGSLSAKQGTTPVDWN
;
A
#
# COMPACT_ATOMS: atom_id res chain seq x y z
N THR A 1 19.49 0.58 12.68
CA THR A 1 20.59 -0.29 13.16
C THR A 1 20.60 -1.57 12.35
N VAL A 2 21.77 -1.99 11.91
CA VAL A 2 21.99 -3.28 11.24
C VAL A 2 22.11 -4.41 12.28
N GLN A 3 21.90 -5.66 11.87
CA GLN A 3 21.94 -6.82 12.77
C GLN A 3 23.37 -7.09 13.26
N GLN A 4 24.37 -6.96 12.38
CA GLN A 4 25.78 -7.22 12.71
C GLN A 4 26.69 -6.18 12.04
N TRP A 5 27.66 -5.68 12.79
CA TRP A 5 28.69 -4.77 12.33
C TRP A 5 30.05 -5.15 12.91
N TYR A 6 31.04 -5.31 12.05
CA TYR A 6 32.41 -5.62 12.40
C TYR A 6 33.33 -4.57 11.80
N GLY A 7 33.63 -3.51 12.54
CA GLY A 7 34.54 -2.45 12.12
C GLY A 7 36.01 -2.87 12.08
N THR A 8 36.74 -2.37 11.10
CA THR A 8 38.20 -2.49 10.98
C THR A 8 38.82 -1.10 10.85
N GLU A 9 40.17 -1.03 10.88
CA GLU A 9 40.87 0.24 10.71
C GLU A 9 40.69 0.80 9.29
N GLY A 10 40.74 2.14 9.17
CA GLY A 10 40.63 2.85 7.93
C GLY A 10 39.22 3.30 7.61
N LYS A 11 39.12 4.16 6.59
CA LYS A 11 37.86 4.76 6.13
C LYS A 11 37.80 4.77 4.60
N THR A 12 36.59 4.73 4.08
CA THR A 12 36.29 4.82 2.66
C THR A 12 35.25 5.91 2.44
N SER A 13 35.43 6.75 1.40
CA SER A 13 34.43 7.75 1.03
C SER A 13 33.93 7.50 -0.40
N ILE A 14 32.64 7.73 -0.62
CA ILE A 14 32.04 7.73 -1.95
C ILE A 14 32.21 9.14 -2.51
N THR A 15 32.87 9.24 -3.65
CA THR A 15 33.20 10.51 -4.31
C THR A 15 32.79 10.47 -5.78
N SER A 16 32.90 11.56 -6.51
CA SER A 16 32.66 11.60 -7.98
C SER A 16 33.60 10.69 -8.78
N GLU A 17 34.71 10.24 -8.19
CA GLU A 17 35.62 9.25 -8.80
C GLU A 17 35.15 7.79 -8.57
N THR A 18 34.15 7.59 -7.73
CA THR A 18 33.63 6.25 -7.42
C THR A 18 32.82 5.74 -8.60
N ILE A 19 33.01 4.48 -8.98
CA ILE A 19 32.29 3.82 -10.06
C ILE A 19 31.31 2.80 -9.44
N ILE A 20 30.06 2.82 -9.89
CA ILE A 20 29.08 1.78 -9.56
C ILE A 20 29.20 0.65 -10.59
N SER A 21 29.52 -0.55 -10.15
CA SER A 21 29.71 -1.73 -10.99
C SER A 21 28.75 -2.84 -10.60
N VAL A 22 27.97 -3.33 -11.55
CA VAL A 22 27.00 -4.43 -11.34
C VAL A 22 27.48 -5.76 -11.91
N GLY A 23 28.47 -5.76 -12.80
CA GLY A 23 28.96 -6.98 -13.44
C GLY A 23 27.82 -7.84 -14.02
N ASN A 24 27.80 -9.12 -13.68
CA ASN A 24 26.74 -10.07 -14.07
C ASN A 24 25.75 -10.35 -12.92
N SER A 25 25.64 -9.46 -11.95
CA SER A 25 24.78 -9.68 -10.77
C SER A 25 23.28 -9.63 -11.09
N GLY A 26 22.88 -8.88 -12.12
CA GLY A 26 21.48 -8.63 -12.44
C GLY A 26 20.81 -7.59 -11.53
N PHE A 27 21.62 -6.79 -10.79
CA PHE A 27 21.13 -5.73 -9.88
C PHE A 27 21.19 -4.34 -10.50
N ASP A 28 21.07 -4.25 -11.81
CA ASP A 28 21.18 -2.98 -12.58
C ASP A 28 20.16 -1.94 -12.13
N LYS A 29 18.92 -2.36 -11.83
CA LYS A 29 17.86 -1.47 -11.40
C LYS A 29 18.14 -0.89 -10.01
N GLU A 30 18.58 -1.71 -9.09
CA GLU A 30 18.91 -1.33 -7.71
C GLU A 30 20.12 -0.39 -7.67
N ALA A 31 21.13 -0.69 -8.49
CA ALA A 31 22.32 0.14 -8.66
C ALA A 31 21.97 1.50 -9.29
N LYS A 32 21.13 1.51 -10.32
CA LYS A 32 20.67 2.74 -10.96
C LYS A 32 19.82 3.59 -10.00
N PHE A 33 18.96 2.95 -9.20
CA PHE A 33 18.20 3.66 -8.20
C PHE A 33 19.12 4.33 -7.17
N TYR A 34 20.13 3.60 -6.69
CA TYR A 34 21.12 4.15 -5.77
C TYR A 34 21.95 5.28 -6.39
N GLN A 35 22.33 5.16 -7.66
CA GLN A 35 22.98 6.25 -8.41
C GLN A 35 22.12 7.52 -8.38
N THR A 36 20.83 7.39 -8.69
CA THR A 36 19.89 8.52 -8.67
C THR A 36 19.76 9.13 -7.26
N ASP A 37 19.77 8.31 -6.22
CA ASP A 37 19.76 8.81 -4.84
C ASP A 37 21.02 9.65 -4.51
N LEU A 38 22.17 9.22 -4.97
CA LEU A 38 23.43 9.97 -4.79
C LEU A 38 23.43 11.28 -5.61
N GLU A 39 22.95 11.23 -6.86
CA GLU A 39 22.76 12.42 -7.70
C GLU A 39 21.83 13.45 -7.02
N ASN A 40 20.72 13.00 -6.44
CA ASN A 40 19.78 13.86 -5.69
C ASN A 40 20.42 14.49 -4.43
N ARG A 41 21.49 13.89 -3.91
CA ARG A 41 22.31 14.44 -2.82
C ARG A 41 23.47 15.34 -3.32
N GLY A 42 23.55 15.56 -4.62
CA GLY A 42 24.58 16.38 -5.25
C GLY A 42 25.89 15.63 -5.52
N LEU A 43 25.88 14.30 -5.49
CA LEU A 43 27.05 13.46 -5.76
C LEU A 43 26.86 12.68 -7.06
N GLU A 44 27.45 13.16 -8.15
CA GLU A 44 27.47 12.47 -9.42
C GLU A 44 28.48 11.31 -9.38
N VAL A 45 28.01 10.09 -9.62
CA VAL A 45 28.84 8.88 -9.75
C VAL A 45 28.56 8.19 -11.08
N ALA A 46 29.61 7.68 -11.70
CA ALA A 46 29.47 6.98 -12.97
C ALA A 46 29.17 5.48 -12.75
N THR A 47 28.60 4.84 -13.76
CA THR A 47 28.52 3.38 -13.86
C THR A 47 29.62 2.86 -14.77
N GLY A 48 30.22 1.70 -14.45
CA GLY A 48 31.33 1.21 -15.27
C GLY A 48 31.92 -0.12 -14.83
N GLY A 49 33.14 -0.37 -15.28
CA GLY A 49 33.85 -1.64 -15.12
C GLY A 49 34.34 -1.92 -13.69
N GLN A 50 34.68 -3.18 -13.46
CA GLN A 50 35.08 -3.71 -12.16
C GLN A 50 36.54 -3.36 -11.75
N GLU A 51 37.30 -2.70 -12.61
CA GLU A 51 38.72 -2.44 -12.37
C GLU A 51 39.02 -1.09 -11.69
N ALA A 52 37.98 -0.27 -11.42
CA ALA A 52 38.17 1.00 -10.75
C ALA A 52 38.65 0.82 -9.30
N GLN A 53 39.65 1.60 -8.88
CA GLN A 53 40.20 1.54 -7.52
C GLN A 53 39.16 1.97 -6.47
N LYS A 54 38.32 2.96 -6.80
CA LYS A 54 37.20 3.37 -5.97
C LYS A 54 35.91 2.88 -6.63
N ARG A 55 35.23 1.95 -5.99
CA ARG A 55 34.00 1.41 -6.58
C ARG A 55 33.01 0.89 -5.55
N ILE A 56 31.76 0.86 -5.97
CA ILE A 56 30.69 0.14 -5.31
C ILE A 56 30.32 -1.02 -6.25
N GLU A 57 30.64 -2.23 -5.85
CA GLU A 57 30.39 -3.43 -6.64
C GLU A 57 29.23 -4.26 -6.08
N PHE A 58 28.33 -4.67 -6.95
CA PHE A 58 27.20 -5.51 -6.63
C PHE A 58 27.48 -6.96 -7.04
N LYS A 59 27.34 -7.87 -6.11
CA LYS A 59 27.57 -9.31 -6.33
C LYS A 59 26.34 -10.12 -5.95
N LYS A 60 25.85 -10.92 -6.89
CA LYS A 60 24.85 -11.93 -6.58
C LYS A 60 25.54 -13.15 -5.95
N VAL A 61 25.04 -13.55 -4.80
CA VAL A 61 25.57 -14.70 -4.05
C VAL A 61 24.42 -15.66 -3.72
N GLU A 62 24.75 -16.88 -3.34
CA GLU A 62 23.76 -17.77 -2.74
C GLU A 62 23.30 -17.23 -1.38
N ASP A 63 22.05 -17.56 -1.01
CA ASP A 63 21.53 -17.14 0.30
C ASP A 63 22.37 -17.76 1.43
N LYS A 64 23.02 -16.91 2.20
CA LYS A 64 23.83 -17.26 3.37
C LYS A 64 22.99 -17.39 4.65
N GLY A 65 21.69 -17.62 4.54
CA GLY A 65 20.75 -17.71 5.66
C GLY A 65 20.15 -16.38 6.10
N TYR A 66 20.28 -15.33 5.28
CA TYR A 66 19.71 -14.00 5.56
C TYR A 66 18.29 -13.83 5.01
N GLY A 67 17.81 -14.81 4.20
CA GLY A 67 16.50 -14.78 3.55
C GLY A 67 16.42 -13.82 2.36
N LYS A 68 15.22 -13.63 1.86
CA LYS A 68 14.98 -12.88 0.61
C LYS A 68 15.36 -11.40 0.66
N GLU A 69 15.44 -10.80 1.83
CA GLU A 69 15.72 -9.37 2.00
C GLU A 69 17.07 -9.10 2.68
N GLY A 70 17.83 -10.16 2.94
CA GLY A 70 19.13 -10.03 3.61
C GLY A 70 20.27 -9.73 2.65
N TYR A 71 21.33 -9.15 3.18
CA TYR A 71 22.51 -8.73 2.43
C TYR A 71 23.76 -8.63 3.32
N GLY A 72 24.92 -8.61 2.65
CA GLY A 72 26.20 -8.25 3.22
C GLY A 72 26.76 -6.98 2.56
N ILE A 73 27.49 -6.17 3.34
CA ILE A 73 28.29 -5.05 2.81
C ILE A 73 29.68 -5.17 3.39
N THR A 74 30.70 -5.16 2.52
CA THR A 74 32.11 -5.05 2.93
C THR A 74 32.65 -3.71 2.46
N ILE A 75 33.23 -2.94 3.37
CA ILE A 75 33.86 -1.63 3.08
C ILE A 75 35.35 -1.77 3.37
N LYS A 76 36.20 -1.62 2.35
CA LYS A 76 37.64 -1.77 2.49
C LYS A 76 38.39 -1.05 1.37
N ASP A 77 39.36 -0.21 1.77
CA ASP A 77 40.38 0.39 0.88
C ASP A 77 39.81 1.01 -0.42
N GLY A 78 38.71 1.77 -0.31
CA GLY A 78 38.07 2.44 -1.44
C GLY A 78 37.04 1.57 -2.17
N VAL A 79 36.84 0.32 -1.79
CA VAL A 79 35.88 -0.61 -2.38
C VAL A 79 34.75 -0.88 -1.41
N ILE A 80 33.51 -0.74 -1.88
CA ILE A 80 32.29 -1.14 -1.18
C ILE A 80 31.68 -2.30 -1.95
N THR A 81 31.66 -3.49 -1.35
CA THR A 81 31.06 -4.69 -1.96
C THR A 81 29.68 -4.93 -1.34
N VAL A 82 28.65 -4.97 -2.16
CA VAL A 82 27.28 -5.34 -1.81
C VAL A 82 27.04 -6.78 -2.26
N GLU A 83 26.75 -7.69 -1.32
CA GLU A 83 26.40 -9.07 -1.59
C GLU A 83 24.93 -9.34 -1.23
N ALA A 84 24.16 -9.88 -2.15
CA ALA A 84 22.76 -10.26 -1.92
C ALA A 84 22.37 -11.47 -2.79
N ALA A 85 21.39 -12.25 -2.31
CA ALA A 85 20.82 -13.35 -3.10
C ALA A 85 19.69 -12.87 -4.03
N THR A 86 19.08 -11.74 -3.71
CA THR A 86 17.90 -11.19 -4.41
C THR A 86 18.05 -9.71 -4.68
N ASN A 87 17.21 -9.19 -5.59
CA ASN A 87 17.09 -7.76 -5.87
C ASN A 87 16.66 -6.96 -4.63
N ALA A 88 15.73 -7.50 -3.83
CA ALA A 88 15.30 -6.85 -2.60
C ALA A 88 16.45 -6.69 -1.59
N GLY A 89 17.27 -7.74 -1.39
CA GLY A 89 18.44 -7.63 -0.54
C GLY A 89 19.44 -6.59 -1.03
N ALA A 90 19.74 -6.57 -2.35
CA ALA A 90 20.60 -5.57 -2.96
C ALA A 90 20.05 -4.15 -2.78
N PHE A 91 18.73 -3.96 -2.97
CA PHE A 91 18.06 -2.69 -2.73
C PHE A 91 18.20 -2.23 -1.28
N TYR A 92 17.92 -3.10 -0.30
CA TYR A 92 18.03 -2.72 1.12
C TYR A 92 19.47 -2.45 1.56
N ALA A 93 20.46 -3.08 0.93
CA ALA A 93 21.85 -2.72 1.12
C ALA A 93 22.12 -1.26 0.73
N THR A 94 21.59 -0.82 -0.39
CA THR A 94 21.71 0.60 -0.82
C THR A 94 21.06 1.56 0.17
N ARG A 95 19.94 1.16 0.80
CA ARG A 95 19.29 1.99 1.85
C ARG A 95 20.19 2.12 3.08
N THR A 96 20.91 1.06 3.44
CA THR A 96 21.91 1.14 4.52
C THR A 96 23.05 2.08 4.15
N LEU A 97 23.60 1.99 2.94
CA LEU A 97 24.65 2.91 2.49
C LEU A 97 24.18 4.36 2.51
N LEU A 98 22.95 4.64 2.05
CA LEU A 98 22.35 5.98 2.13
C LEU A 98 22.23 6.52 3.56
N GLN A 99 21.91 5.64 4.51
CA GLN A 99 21.81 6.03 5.93
C GLN A 99 23.18 6.23 6.59
N MET A 100 24.22 5.55 6.09
CA MET A 100 25.60 5.74 6.57
C MET A 100 26.20 7.05 6.03
N GLY A 101 25.71 7.55 4.91
CA GLY A 101 26.25 8.72 4.21
C GLY A 101 27.37 8.37 3.23
N GLU A 102 28.05 9.37 2.72
CA GLU A 102 29.04 9.23 1.64
C GLU A 102 30.48 9.44 2.14
N ASN A 103 30.64 10.12 3.28
CA ASN A 103 31.95 10.54 3.77
C ASN A 103 32.42 9.71 4.96
N ASP A 104 33.69 9.37 4.98
CA ASP A 104 34.36 8.75 6.12
C ASP A 104 33.70 7.45 6.64
N LEU A 105 33.15 6.65 5.70
CA LEU A 105 32.57 5.35 6.04
C LEU A 105 33.64 4.48 6.68
N GLN A 106 33.40 4.03 7.91
CA GLN A 106 34.33 3.13 8.59
C GLN A 106 34.46 1.82 7.81
N ASN A 107 35.69 1.39 7.57
CA ASN A 107 35.95 0.07 6.99
C ASN A 107 35.41 -1.04 7.88
N GLY A 108 34.95 -2.14 7.30
CA GLY A 108 34.42 -3.26 8.05
C GLY A 108 33.36 -4.06 7.25
N GLU A 109 32.70 -4.95 7.97
CA GLU A 109 31.65 -5.81 7.40
C GLU A 109 30.31 -5.58 8.08
N ILE A 110 29.26 -5.48 7.28
CA ILE A 110 27.86 -5.42 7.70
C ILE A 110 27.17 -6.69 7.22
N ARG A 111 26.36 -7.27 8.10
CA ARG A 111 25.38 -8.31 7.74
C ARG A 111 24.05 -7.90 8.31
N ASP A 112 23.05 -7.84 7.45
CA ASP A 112 21.73 -7.35 7.83
C ASP A 112 20.61 -8.16 7.16
N TYR A 113 19.54 -8.32 7.89
CA TYR A 113 18.33 -9.01 7.47
C TYR A 113 17.15 -8.53 8.34
N PRO A 114 15.91 -8.57 7.86
CA PRO A 114 14.78 -8.09 8.62
C PRO A 114 14.40 -9.04 9.77
N SER A 115 14.08 -8.48 10.93
CA SER A 115 13.51 -9.23 12.06
C SER A 115 12.03 -9.57 11.84
N PHE A 116 11.34 -8.80 10.98
CA PHE A 116 9.93 -8.98 10.65
C PHE A 116 9.76 -9.00 9.12
N SER A 117 9.05 -10.00 8.62
CA SER A 117 8.77 -10.12 7.19
C SER A 117 7.82 -9.03 6.68
N HIS A 118 6.90 -8.53 7.51
CA HIS A 118 6.02 -7.41 7.22
C HIS A 118 6.43 -6.16 7.99
N ARG A 119 6.68 -5.08 7.27
CA ARG A 119 7.00 -3.76 7.80
C ARG A 119 6.11 -2.75 7.08
N GLY A 120 4.85 -2.75 7.48
CA GLY A 120 3.76 -2.09 6.76
C GLY A 120 3.44 -0.71 7.29
N PHE A 121 2.82 0.07 6.42
CA PHE A 121 2.16 1.33 6.71
C PHE A 121 0.79 1.32 6.03
N MET A 122 -0.24 1.82 6.72
CA MET A 122 -1.57 2.00 6.16
C MET A 122 -1.88 3.51 6.10
N LEU A 123 -2.38 3.96 4.96
CA LEU A 123 -2.74 5.35 4.72
C LEU A 123 -4.21 5.44 4.31
N ASP A 124 -4.98 6.18 5.09
CA ASP A 124 -6.38 6.48 4.80
C ASP A 124 -6.47 7.67 3.83
N THR A 125 -6.62 7.38 2.56
CA THR A 125 -6.88 8.37 1.50
C THR A 125 -8.38 8.53 1.24
N GLY A 126 -9.18 7.59 1.68
CA GLY A 126 -10.63 7.59 1.55
C GLY A 126 -11.27 8.77 2.28
N ARG A 127 -10.95 8.96 3.55
CA ARG A 127 -11.50 10.06 4.35
C ARG A 127 -10.88 11.42 4.03
N LYS A 128 -9.61 11.42 3.61
CA LYS A 128 -8.93 12.62 3.14
C LYS A 128 -7.99 12.29 2.00
N PHE A 129 -8.20 12.91 0.85
CA PHE A 129 -7.33 12.71 -0.29
C PHE A 129 -5.89 13.14 0.01
N ILE A 130 -4.95 12.30 -0.34
CA ILE A 130 -3.52 12.58 -0.29
C ILE A 130 -3.04 12.72 -1.74
N PRO A 131 -2.53 13.88 -2.16
CA PRO A 131 -2.07 14.08 -3.54
C PRO A 131 -0.98 13.08 -3.95
N TYR A 132 -0.94 12.78 -5.25
CA TYR A 132 0.03 11.86 -5.86
C TYR A 132 1.48 12.13 -5.43
N ASP A 133 1.96 13.37 -5.54
CA ASP A 133 3.33 13.72 -5.17
C ASP A 133 3.63 13.42 -3.70
N THR A 134 2.69 13.71 -2.81
CA THR A 134 2.82 13.41 -1.38
C THR A 134 2.87 11.90 -1.13
N LEU A 135 2.09 11.12 -1.87
CA LEU A 135 2.12 9.66 -1.76
C LEU A 135 3.46 9.09 -2.25
N VAL A 136 4.01 9.64 -3.33
CA VAL A 136 5.36 9.29 -3.83
C VAL A 136 6.41 9.57 -2.74
N ASP A 137 6.38 10.73 -2.10
CA ASP A 137 7.29 11.08 -1.01
C ASP A 137 7.17 10.10 0.17
N ILE A 138 5.95 9.71 0.53
CA ILE A 138 5.72 8.70 1.57
C ILE A 138 6.37 7.37 1.18
N MET A 139 6.20 6.92 -0.06
CA MET A 139 6.78 5.66 -0.55
C MET A 139 8.31 5.69 -0.56
N LEU A 140 8.91 6.81 -0.97
CA LEU A 140 10.37 6.99 -0.92
C LEU A 140 10.89 6.95 0.53
N ASN A 141 10.18 7.57 1.47
CA ASN A 141 10.50 7.50 2.89
C ASN A 141 10.34 6.06 3.43
N MET A 142 9.27 5.36 3.07
CA MET A 142 9.10 3.94 3.43
C MET A 142 10.29 3.10 2.94
N ALA A 143 10.71 3.29 1.70
CA ALA A 143 11.87 2.60 1.13
C ALA A 143 13.15 2.92 1.90
N TYR A 144 13.39 4.20 2.24
CA TYR A 144 14.54 4.62 3.04
C TYR A 144 14.60 3.88 4.38
N TYR A 145 13.46 3.66 5.04
CA TYR A 145 13.35 2.91 6.29
C TYR A 145 13.14 1.40 6.10
N LYS A 146 13.28 0.90 4.87
CA LYS A 146 13.13 -0.54 4.52
C LYS A 146 11.74 -1.11 4.86
N MET A 147 10.70 -0.28 4.80
CA MET A 147 9.32 -0.75 4.88
C MET A 147 8.91 -1.38 3.54
N ASN A 148 8.12 -2.44 3.59
CA ASN A 148 7.86 -3.27 2.41
C ASN A 148 6.38 -3.53 2.11
N ASP A 149 5.44 -2.88 2.80
CA ASP A 149 4.00 -3.13 2.61
C ASP A 149 3.23 -1.82 2.83
N LEU A 150 2.54 -1.34 1.79
CA LEU A 150 1.74 -0.12 1.84
C LEU A 150 0.29 -0.46 1.53
N GLN A 151 -0.58 -0.32 2.52
CA GLN A 151 -2.02 -0.41 2.36
C GLN A 151 -2.62 0.97 2.12
N LEU A 152 -3.31 1.13 1.00
CA LEU A 152 -4.06 2.35 0.68
C LEU A 152 -5.55 2.10 0.89
N HIS A 153 -6.11 2.72 1.90
CA HIS A 153 -7.55 2.72 2.18
C HIS A 153 -8.22 3.76 1.25
N LEU A 154 -8.86 3.29 0.19
CA LEU A 154 -9.23 4.10 -0.97
C LEU A 154 -10.67 4.59 -0.96
N ASN A 155 -11.51 4.14 -0.03
CA ASN A 155 -12.86 4.64 0.19
C ASN A 155 -13.27 4.48 1.64
N ASP A 156 -14.18 5.34 2.10
CA ASP A 156 -14.76 5.26 3.44
C ASP A 156 -16.04 6.10 3.57
N ASN A 157 -16.64 6.01 4.75
CA ASN A 157 -17.62 6.96 5.25
C ASN A 157 -16.93 8.20 5.81
N TYR A 158 -17.66 9.31 5.94
CA TYR A 158 -17.14 10.46 6.67
C TYR A 158 -17.06 10.17 8.17
N ILE A 159 -16.13 10.82 8.85
CA ILE A 159 -16.12 10.86 10.30
C ILE A 159 -17.11 11.96 10.73
N PHE A 160 -18.20 11.55 11.34
CA PHE A 160 -19.12 12.48 11.97
C PHE A 160 -18.50 12.97 13.28
N LEU A 161 -18.24 14.26 13.33
CA LEU A 161 -17.81 14.93 14.56
C LEU A 161 -18.97 15.78 15.06
N ASP A 162 -19.52 15.45 16.22
CA ASP A 162 -20.61 16.21 16.86
C ASP A 162 -20.33 17.71 16.88
N LYS A 163 -19.07 18.11 17.06
CA LYS A 163 -18.65 19.49 16.99
C LYS A 163 -18.94 20.24 15.67
N HIS A 164 -19.12 19.51 14.57
CA HIS A 164 -19.47 20.12 13.28
C HIS A 164 -20.88 20.70 13.27
N VAL A 165 -21.74 20.16 14.12
CA VAL A 165 -23.15 20.55 14.28
C VAL A 165 -23.44 21.06 15.69
N GLU A 166 -22.45 21.14 16.56
CA GLU A 166 -22.59 21.63 17.92
C GLU A 166 -23.14 23.06 17.93
N GLY A 167 -24.19 23.28 18.74
CA GLY A 167 -24.90 24.54 18.78
C GLY A 167 -25.84 24.80 17.60
N LYS A 168 -25.95 23.90 16.63
CA LYS A 168 -26.93 23.96 15.54
C LYS A 168 -28.10 23.05 15.87
N HIS A 169 -29.28 23.59 15.95
CA HIS A 169 -30.52 22.81 16.16
C HIS A 169 -31.01 22.26 14.82
N LEU A 170 -30.24 21.36 14.19
CA LEU A 170 -30.55 20.76 12.92
C LEU A 170 -31.45 19.53 13.13
N SER A 171 -32.40 19.33 12.23
CA SER A 171 -33.06 18.05 12.09
C SER A 171 -32.06 17.01 11.59
N GLN A 172 -32.41 15.74 11.74
CA GLN A 172 -31.57 14.65 11.29
C GLN A 172 -31.19 14.73 9.80
N GLN A 173 -32.11 15.14 8.96
CA GLN A 173 -31.88 15.29 7.52
C GLN A 173 -30.95 16.49 7.24
N GLU A 174 -31.18 17.63 7.89
CA GLU A 174 -30.28 18.79 7.73
C GLU A 174 -28.87 18.52 8.20
N GLU A 175 -28.71 17.72 9.26
CA GLU A 175 -27.42 17.28 9.78
C GLU A 175 -26.70 16.38 8.76
N LEU A 176 -27.41 15.41 8.18
CA LEU A 176 -26.92 14.56 7.13
C LEU A 176 -26.49 15.37 5.90
N ASP A 177 -27.34 16.26 5.42
CA ASP A 177 -27.10 17.13 4.27
C ASP A 177 -25.87 18.03 4.51
N TYR A 178 -25.73 18.58 5.73
CA TYR A 178 -24.58 19.38 6.10
C TYR A 178 -23.27 18.57 6.05
N VAL A 179 -23.28 17.36 6.60
CA VAL A 179 -22.10 16.50 6.62
C VAL A 179 -21.75 16.02 5.22
N LEU A 180 -22.71 15.58 4.43
CA LEU A 180 -22.48 15.18 3.03
C LEU A 180 -21.91 16.31 2.18
N LYS A 181 -22.41 17.54 2.35
CA LYS A 181 -21.90 18.73 1.65
C LYS A 181 -20.45 19.06 2.04
N ASN A 182 -20.06 18.82 3.28
CA ASN A 182 -18.76 19.20 3.81
C ASN A 182 -17.80 18.00 3.95
N ALA A 183 -18.25 16.78 3.68
CA ALA A 183 -17.43 15.60 3.74
C ALA A 183 -16.31 15.63 2.70
N LYS A 184 -15.11 15.30 3.11
CA LYS A 184 -13.94 15.15 2.23
C LYS A 184 -13.71 13.71 1.80
N THR A 185 -14.58 12.82 2.24
CA THR A 185 -14.57 11.39 1.94
C THR A 185 -14.90 11.14 0.48
N GLY A 186 -14.29 10.12 -0.10
CA GLY A 186 -14.58 9.73 -1.47
C GLY A 186 -14.00 8.38 -1.85
N PHE A 187 -14.30 7.98 -3.08
CA PHE A 187 -13.68 6.84 -3.76
C PHE A 187 -12.51 7.36 -4.60
N ARG A 188 -11.31 6.92 -4.28
CA ARG A 188 -10.05 7.57 -4.69
C ARG A 188 -9.38 6.94 -5.91
N VAL A 189 -10.06 6.08 -6.63
CA VAL A 189 -9.54 5.47 -7.87
C VAL A 189 -10.46 5.80 -9.02
N GLU A 190 -9.89 6.21 -10.15
CA GLU A 190 -10.66 6.48 -11.36
C GLU A 190 -11.37 5.22 -11.88
N THR A 191 -12.67 5.34 -12.14
CA THR A 191 -13.52 4.31 -12.75
C THR A 191 -14.65 4.96 -13.55
N ASP A 192 -15.20 4.24 -14.50
CA ASP A 192 -16.35 4.63 -15.30
C ASP A 192 -17.70 4.22 -14.68
N VAL A 193 -17.72 3.80 -13.44
CA VAL A 193 -18.95 3.38 -12.75
C VAL A 193 -19.81 4.59 -12.44
N VAL A 194 -21.02 4.60 -13.03
CA VAL A 194 -22.03 5.63 -12.84
C VAL A 194 -23.36 4.96 -12.53
N GLY A 195 -24.10 5.50 -11.55
CA GLY A 195 -25.44 5.03 -11.20
C GLY A 195 -26.51 5.49 -12.19
N GLU A 196 -27.67 4.87 -12.12
CA GLU A 196 -28.85 5.29 -12.88
C GLU A 196 -29.31 6.72 -12.52
N ASN A 197 -28.97 7.17 -11.32
CA ASN A 197 -29.21 8.52 -10.83
C ASN A 197 -28.17 9.55 -11.33
N GLY A 198 -27.21 9.15 -12.15
CA GLY A 198 -26.15 10.00 -12.68
C GLY A 198 -24.97 10.24 -11.73
N GLU A 199 -25.01 9.69 -10.50
CA GLU A 199 -23.90 9.78 -9.54
C GLU A 199 -22.71 8.92 -9.99
N LYS A 200 -21.50 9.47 -9.84
CA LYS A 200 -20.25 8.76 -10.13
C LYS A 200 -19.72 8.09 -8.87
N LEU A 201 -19.16 6.89 -9.02
CA LEU A 201 -18.43 6.23 -7.93
C LEU A 201 -17.15 7.00 -7.58
N THR A 202 -16.36 7.33 -8.60
CA THR A 202 -15.12 8.12 -8.44
C THR A 202 -15.44 9.53 -7.96
N SER A 203 -14.75 9.96 -6.93
CA SER A 203 -14.87 11.31 -6.36
C SER A 203 -14.03 12.32 -7.14
N ASP A 204 -14.29 13.63 -6.95
CA ASP A 204 -13.57 14.69 -7.65
C ASP A 204 -12.05 14.62 -7.39
N GLU A 205 -11.66 14.46 -6.12
CA GLU A 205 -10.26 14.20 -5.75
C GLU A 205 -10.00 12.69 -5.78
N HIS A 206 -9.20 12.22 -6.72
CA HIS A 206 -8.87 10.81 -6.91
C HIS A 206 -7.54 10.65 -7.64
N TYR A 207 -6.98 9.46 -7.62
CA TYR A 207 -5.85 9.06 -8.47
C TYR A 207 -6.39 8.63 -9.83
N THR A 208 -5.83 9.19 -10.91
CA THR A 208 -6.14 8.75 -12.28
C THR A 208 -5.61 7.32 -12.51
N LYS A 209 -6.05 6.71 -13.60
CA LYS A 209 -5.55 5.38 -14.00
C LYS A 209 -4.04 5.39 -14.19
N GLU A 210 -3.52 6.43 -14.84
CA GLU A 210 -2.10 6.62 -15.08
C GLU A 210 -1.34 6.79 -13.78
N GLU A 211 -1.79 7.64 -12.86
CA GLU A 211 -1.17 7.84 -11.55
C GLU A 211 -1.14 6.53 -10.74
N MET A 212 -2.24 5.76 -10.73
CA MET A 212 -2.27 4.45 -10.05
C MET A 212 -1.27 3.47 -10.66
N GLN A 213 -1.13 3.42 -11.99
CA GLN A 213 -0.14 2.57 -12.65
C GLN A 213 1.29 3.00 -12.35
N GLU A 214 1.56 4.30 -12.26
CA GLU A 214 2.86 4.83 -11.84
C GLU A 214 3.17 4.51 -10.37
N ILE A 215 2.19 4.63 -9.47
CA ILE A 215 2.30 4.22 -8.06
C ILE A 215 2.65 2.73 -7.96
N ILE A 216 1.96 1.87 -8.71
CA ILE A 216 2.21 0.41 -8.74
C ILE A 216 3.62 0.12 -9.26
N LYS A 217 4.04 0.80 -10.32
CA LYS A 217 5.38 0.66 -10.90
C LYS A 217 6.47 1.11 -9.92
N LEU A 218 6.26 2.24 -9.25
CA LEU A 218 7.17 2.75 -8.23
C LEU A 218 7.25 1.79 -7.04
N ALA A 219 6.11 1.30 -6.52
CA ALA A 219 6.07 0.32 -5.44
C ALA A 219 6.92 -0.90 -5.74
N LYS A 220 6.80 -1.45 -6.97
CA LYS A 220 7.63 -2.58 -7.43
C LYS A 220 9.12 -2.24 -7.46
N ALA A 221 9.48 -1.04 -7.92
CA ALA A 221 10.87 -0.60 -7.96
C ALA A 221 11.47 -0.40 -6.56
N LEU A 222 10.64 -0.03 -5.59
CA LEU A 222 11.00 0.16 -4.19
C LEU A 222 10.88 -1.12 -3.34
N HIS A 223 10.54 -2.24 -3.95
CA HIS A 223 10.27 -3.51 -3.25
C HIS A 223 9.16 -3.39 -2.18
N ILE A 224 8.17 -2.53 -2.43
CA ILE A 224 6.97 -2.34 -1.59
C ILE A 224 5.81 -3.12 -2.22
N ASN A 225 5.16 -3.98 -1.43
CA ASN A 225 3.88 -4.57 -1.80
C ASN A 225 2.79 -3.51 -1.63
N LEU A 226 2.24 -3.01 -2.72
CA LEU A 226 1.09 -2.12 -2.69
C LEU A 226 -0.19 -2.93 -2.52
N VAL A 227 -0.96 -2.60 -1.49
CA VAL A 227 -2.22 -3.25 -1.13
C VAL A 227 -3.36 -2.23 -1.22
N PRO A 228 -4.03 -2.12 -2.37
CA PRO A 228 -5.23 -1.30 -2.45
C PRO A 228 -6.35 -1.92 -1.60
N GLU A 229 -7.01 -1.09 -0.81
CA GLU A 229 -8.16 -1.47 -0.02
C GLU A 229 -9.42 -0.79 -0.55
N ILE A 230 -10.41 -1.60 -0.88
CA ILE A 230 -11.77 -1.18 -1.18
C ILE A 230 -12.67 -1.75 -0.10
N ASP A 231 -13.08 -0.90 0.81
CA ASP A 231 -13.81 -1.33 1.99
C ASP A 231 -15.30 -1.44 1.70
N THR A 232 -15.82 -2.63 1.91
CA THR A 232 -17.22 -3.04 1.81
C THR A 232 -17.48 -4.23 2.73
N PRO A 233 -18.71 -4.49 3.20
CA PRO A 233 -19.98 -3.80 2.92
C PRO A 233 -20.23 -2.58 3.81
N GLY A 234 -19.48 -2.39 4.90
CA GLY A 234 -19.39 -1.16 5.67
C GLY A 234 -18.61 -0.09 4.91
N HIS A 235 -18.47 1.11 5.45
CA HIS A 235 -17.64 2.17 4.90
C HIS A 235 -17.91 2.51 3.43
N ALA A 236 -19.14 2.27 2.96
CA ALA A 236 -19.52 2.19 1.56
C ALA A 236 -20.29 3.42 1.05
N LEU A 237 -20.01 4.64 1.57
CA LEU A 237 -20.75 5.85 1.19
C LEU A 237 -20.78 6.08 -0.33
N SER A 238 -19.65 5.93 -1.01
CA SER A 238 -19.56 6.11 -2.47
C SER A 238 -20.39 5.08 -3.23
N PHE A 239 -20.45 3.84 -2.73
CA PHE A 239 -21.25 2.77 -3.32
C PHE A 239 -22.76 3.04 -3.18
N VAL A 240 -23.23 3.47 -2.00
CA VAL A 240 -24.65 3.78 -1.79
C VAL A 240 -25.10 5.05 -2.50
N LYS A 241 -24.21 5.98 -2.80
CA LYS A 241 -24.48 7.11 -3.68
C LYS A 241 -24.87 6.66 -5.09
N VAL A 242 -24.12 5.71 -5.63
CA VAL A 242 -24.33 5.15 -6.98
C VAL A 242 -25.52 4.19 -7.00
N ARG A 243 -25.70 3.40 -5.95
CA ARG A 243 -26.76 2.40 -5.82
C ARG A 243 -27.51 2.57 -4.47
N PRO A 244 -28.33 3.65 -4.34
CA PRO A 244 -29.08 3.92 -3.10
C PRO A 244 -30.09 2.83 -2.76
N ASP A 245 -30.52 2.05 -3.74
CA ASP A 245 -31.38 0.87 -3.58
C ASP A 245 -30.71 -0.27 -2.80
N LEU A 246 -29.38 -0.31 -2.78
CA LEU A 246 -28.56 -1.30 -2.06
C LEU A 246 -28.14 -0.83 -0.66
N MET A 247 -28.57 0.34 -0.21
CA MET A 247 -28.24 0.83 1.12
C MET A 247 -28.96 0.02 2.20
N TYR A 248 -28.23 -0.43 3.20
CA TYR A 248 -28.79 -1.09 4.39
C TYR A 248 -29.66 -0.11 5.19
N LYS A 249 -30.90 -0.50 5.46
CA LYS A 249 -31.91 0.32 6.16
C LYS A 249 -32.24 -0.15 7.57
N GLY A 250 -31.50 -1.12 8.09
CA GLY A 250 -31.68 -1.64 9.45
C GLY A 250 -31.29 -0.62 10.52
N GLN A 251 -31.77 -0.84 11.75
CA GLN A 251 -31.38 -0.01 12.89
C GLN A 251 -30.03 -0.44 13.46
N LEU A 252 -29.17 0.52 13.72
CA LEU A 252 -27.95 0.32 14.51
C LEU A 252 -28.32 0.28 15.99
N SER A 253 -28.59 -0.91 16.51
CA SER A 253 -29.17 -1.12 17.85
C SER A 253 -28.32 -0.64 19.03
N ALA A 254 -27.09 -0.21 18.82
CA ALA A 254 -26.16 0.11 19.90
C ALA A 254 -25.54 1.52 19.86
N ARG A 255 -25.77 2.32 18.82
CA ARG A 255 -25.17 3.65 18.71
C ARG A 255 -26.23 4.68 18.32
N LYS A 256 -26.12 5.90 18.85
CA LYS A 256 -26.98 7.04 18.54
C LYS A 256 -26.87 7.54 17.08
N HIS A 257 -26.24 6.76 16.20
CA HIS A 257 -25.98 7.13 14.81
C HIS A 257 -26.93 6.35 13.90
N ASN A 258 -27.52 7.04 12.95
CA ASN A 258 -28.35 6.42 11.94
C ASN A 258 -27.52 5.67 10.91
N VAL A 259 -28.12 4.66 10.28
CA VAL A 259 -27.53 3.89 9.19
C VAL A 259 -27.12 4.80 8.03
N GLU A 260 -27.89 5.83 7.75
CA GLU A 260 -27.60 6.84 6.72
C GLU A 260 -26.26 7.57 6.94
N ARG A 261 -25.81 7.67 8.21
CA ARG A 261 -24.53 8.30 8.55
C ARG A 261 -23.34 7.37 8.37
N VAL A 262 -23.54 6.06 8.43
CA VAL A 262 -22.46 5.06 8.30
C VAL A 262 -22.46 4.35 6.97
N ALA A 263 -23.45 4.59 6.12
CA ALA A 263 -23.58 4.05 4.77
C ALA A 263 -23.02 2.64 4.58
N MET A 264 -23.87 1.65 4.66
CA MET A 264 -23.54 0.24 4.47
C MET A 264 -24.36 -0.35 3.31
N LEU A 265 -23.81 -1.33 2.66
CA LEU A 265 -24.53 -2.13 1.67
C LEU A 265 -25.38 -3.21 2.36
N ASP A 266 -26.57 -3.46 1.82
CA ASP A 266 -27.52 -4.42 2.40
C ASP A 266 -27.21 -5.86 1.95
N LEU A 267 -26.63 -6.62 2.87
CA LEU A 267 -26.40 -8.06 2.69
C LEU A 267 -27.59 -8.92 3.18
N ASP A 268 -28.51 -8.34 3.95
CA ASP A 268 -29.58 -9.13 4.58
C ASP A 268 -30.77 -9.31 3.62
N ASN A 269 -31.09 -8.28 2.86
CA ASN A 269 -32.26 -8.30 1.97
C ASN A 269 -31.86 -8.21 0.47
N LYS A 270 -30.62 -7.80 0.15
CA LYS A 270 -30.13 -7.53 -1.20
C LYS A 270 -28.80 -8.21 -1.49
N TYR A 271 -28.59 -9.40 -0.96
CA TYR A 271 -27.31 -10.09 -1.00
C TYR A 271 -26.74 -10.23 -2.40
N GLU A 272 -27.51 -10.85 -3.30
CA GLU A 272 -27.01 -11.18 -4.65
C GLU A 272 -26.73 -9.93 -5.49
N GLU A 273 -27.63 -8.95 -5.41
CA GLU A 273 -27.45 -7.67 -6.12
C GLU A 273 -26.25 -6.89 -5.57
N THR A 274 -26.08 -6.87 -4.24
CA THR A 274 -24.96 -6.22 -3.58
C THR A 274 -23.63 -6.89 -3.97
N LEU A 275 -23.54 -8.22 -3.86
CA LEU A 275 -22.35 -8.96 -4.22
C LEU A 275 -21.99 -8.78 -5.70
N ALA A 276 -22.98 -8.85 -6.60
CA ALA A 276 -22.79 -8.65 -8.03
C ALA A 276 -22.27 -7.23 -8.32
N PHE A 277 -22.82 -6.21 -7.68
CA PHE A 277 -22.39 -4.84 -7.87
C PHE A 277 -20.95 -4.63 -7.38
N VAL A 278 -20.62 -5.08 -6.18
CA VAL A 278 -19.24 -4.96 -5.65
C VAL A 278 -18.25 -5.67 -6.56
N LYS A 279 -18.55 -6.90 -6.98
CA LYS A 279 -17.70 -7.63 -7.94
C LYS A 279 -17.51 -6.88 -9.25
N SER A 280 -18.56 -6.26 -9.77
CA SER A 280 -18.47 -5.47 -11.02
C SER A 280 -17.53 -4.25 -10.88
N VAL A 281 -17.48 -3.65 -9.70
CA VAL A 281 -16.51 -2.57 -9.40
C VAL A 281 -15.09 -3.12 -9.40
N TYR A 282 -14.85 -4.25 -8.73
CA TYR A 282 -13.54 -4.90 -8.74
C TYR A 282 -13.10 -5.32 -10.15
N ASP A 283 -14.02 -5.80 -11.00
CA ASP A 283 -13.71 -6.14 -12.39
C ASP A 283 -13.19 -4.90 -13.14
N LYS A 284 -13.81 -3.74 -12.95
CA LYS A 284 -13.35 -2.47 -13.55
C LYS A 284 -11.99 -2.02 -13.03
N LEU A 285 -11.66 -2.33 -11.79
CA LEU A 285 -10.41 -1.92 -11.16
C LEU A 285 -9.24 -2.86 -11.49
N LEU A 286 -9.50 -4.13 -11.71
CA LEU A 286 -8.48 -5.18 -11.78
C LEU A 286 -8.32 -5.79 -13.19
N ASP A 287 -9.38 -5.85 -13.97
CA ASP A 287 -9.39 -6.58 -15.23
C ASP A 287 -9.21 -5.65 -16.44
N GLY A 288 -8.49 -6.14 -17.44
CA GLY A 288 -8.24 -5.41 -18.67
C GLY A 288 -6.92 -4.66 -18.71
N GLU A 289 -6.57 -4.17 -19.91
CA GLU A 289 -5.28 -3.49 -20.13
C GLU A 289 -5.23 -2.13 -19.46
N ASP A 290 -6.35 -1.44 -19.37
CA ASP A 290 -6.48 -0.09 -18.79
C ASP A 290 -6.96 -0.08 -17.34
N ALA A 291 -6.99 -1.24 -16.66
CA ALA A 291 -7.45 -1.32 -15.28
C ALA A 291 -6.49 -0.59 -14.34
N PRO A 292 -6.97 0.34 -13.49
CA PRO A 292 -6.10 1.18 -12.67
C PRO A 292 -5.27 0.39 -11.64
N LEU A 293 -5.78 -0.73 -11.15
CA LEU A 293 -5.08 -1.58 -10.16
C LEU A 293 -4.42 -2.81 -10.80
N ARG A 294 -4.29 -2.85 -12.13
CA ARG A 294 -3.63 -3.95 -12.82
C ARG A 294 -2.20 -4.14 -12.32
N GLY A 295 -1.87 -5.38 -11.99
CA GLY A 295 -0.51 -5.77 -11.61
C GLY A 295 -0.20 -5.70 -10.12
N VAL A 296 -1.18 -5.40 -9.25
CA VAL A 296 -1.09 -5.68 -7.81
C VAL A 296 -1.13 -7.18 -7.56
N SER A 297 -0.56 -7.63 -6.46
CA SER A 297 -0.59 -9.04 -6.04
C SER A 297 -1.53 -9.31 -4.86
N THR A 298 -1.88 -8.26 -4.15
CA THR A 298 -2.67 -8.32 -2.92
C THR A 298 -3.74 -7.24 -2.97
N VAL A 299 -4.95 -7.58 -2.52
CA VAL A 299 -6.07 -6.66 -2.39
C VAL A 299 -6.68 -6.81 -1.00
N HIS A 300 -6.92 -5.70 -0.33
CA HIS A 300 -7.65 -5.68 0.93
C HIS A 300 -9.12 -5.36 0.65
N ILE A 301 -10.02 -6.23 1.08
CA ILE A 301 -11.47 -6.11 0.82
C ILE A 301 -12.24 -5.43 1.96
N GLY A 302 -11.52 -4.88 2.95
CA GLY A 302 -12.10 -4.22 4.11
C GLY A 302 -12.80 -5.21 5.04
N THR A 303 -14.12 -5.17 5.08
CA THR A 303 -15.02 -6.09 5.79
C THR A 303 -15.15 -5.85 7.29
N ASP A 304 -14.91 -4.63 7.73
CA ASP A 304 -15.18 -4.25 9.12
C ASP A 304 -16.54 -3.56 9.28
N GLU A 305 -16.93 -3.38 10.52
CA GLU A 305 -18.08 -2.60 11.01
C GLU A 305 -19.43 -2.84 10.28
N TYR A 306 -19.71 -4.06 9.80
CA TYR A 306 -21.04 -4.42 9.32
C TYR A 306 -21.99 -4.70 10.50
N TYR A 307 -23.16 -4.08 10.48
CA TYR A 307 -24.12 -4.15 11.60
C TYR A 307 -25.37 -5.01 11.31
N GLY A 308 -25.46 -5.61 10.14
CA GLY A 308 -26.51 -6.57 9.81
C GLY A 308 -26.25 -7.99 10.35
N SER A 309 -26.90 -8.98 9.74
CA SER A 309 -26.79 -10.38 10.13
C SER A 309 -25.35 -10.90 10.10
N PRO A 310 -24.89 -11.56 11.17
CA PRO A 310 -23.58 -12.23 11.16
C PRO A 310 -23.43 -13.27 10.06
N GLU A 311 -24.49 -14.01 9.72
CA GLU A 311 -24.43 -15.05 8.69
C GLU A 311 -24.29 -14.44 7.29
N SER A 312 -25.06 -13.40 6.97
CA SER A 312 -24.91 -12.68 5.69
C SER A 312 -23.51 -12.08 5.54
N TYR A 313 -22.97 -11.49 6.63
CA TYR A 313 -21.62 -10.96 6.67
C TYR A 313 -20.57 -12.03 6.41
N ARG A 314 -20.62 -13.16 7.11
CA ARG A 314 -19.65 -14.26 6.96
C ARG A 314 -19.69 -14.87 5.57
N ARG A 315 -20.91 -15.04 5.02
CA ARG A 315 -21.09 -15.47 3.63
C ARG A 315 -20.41 -14.50 2.67
N TYR A 316 -20.63 -13.21 2.84
CA TYR A 316 -20.02 -12.16 1.99
C TYR A 316 -18.49 -12.17 2.06
N VAL A 317 -17.91 -12.23 3.26
CA VAL A 317 -16.46 -12.32 3.43
C VAL A 317 -15.90 -13.51 2.66
N ASN A 318 -16.53 -14.69 2.81
CA ASN A 318 -16.10 -15.90 2.12
C ASN A 318 -16.21 -15.76 0.60
N ASP A 319 -17.35 -15.28 0.09
CA ASP A 319 -17.58 -15.11 -1.34
C ASP A 319 -16.61 -14.12 -1.97
N MET A 320 -16.26 -13.03 -1.27
CA MET A 320 -15.27 -12.07 -1.73
C MET A 320 -13.84 -12.60 -1.65
N ILE A 321 -13.49 -13.37 -0.61
CA ILE A 321 -12.18 -14.05 -0.54
C ILE A 321 -12.01 -14.98 -1.74
N GLN A 322 -13.02 -15.83 -2.02
CA GLN A 322 -12.96 -16.77 -3.15
C GLN A 322 -12.91 -16.02 -4.48
N TYR A 323 -13.65 -14.93 -4.62
CA TYR A 323 -13.62 -14.10 -5.82
C TYR A 323 -12.23 -13.51 -6.09
N ILE A 324 -11.57 -12.92 -5.08
CA ILE A 324 -10.21 -12.36 -5.22
C ILE A 324 -9.18 -13.45 -5.47
N LYS A 325 -9.27 -14.60 -4.78
CA LYS A 325 -8.43 -15.78 -5.06
C LYS A 325 -8.62 -16.28 -6.49
N GLY A 326 -9.86 -16.28 -7.00
CA GLY A 326 -10.18 -16.64 -8.37
C GLY A 326 -9.53 -15.77 -9.43
N LYS A 327 -9.17 -14.52 -9.08
CA LYS A 327 -8.37 -13.62 -9.92
C LYS A 327 -6.84 -13.83 -9.78
N GLY A 328 -6.40 -14.80 -8.98
CA GLY A 328 -4.99 -15.08 -8.73
C GLY A 328 -4.34 -14.08 -7.75
N LEU A 329 -5.15 -13.34 -6.99
CA LEU A 329 -4.68 -12.34 -6.04
C LEU A 329 -4.81 -12.84 -4.60
N THR A 330 -4.01 -12.29 -3.69
CA THR A 330 -4.09 -12.56 -2.25
C THR A 330 -5.08 -11.61 -1.60
N PRO A 331 -6.20 -12.09 -1.02
CA PRO A 331 -7.10 -11.24 -0.27
C PRO A 331 -6.56 -10.94 1.13
N ARG A 332 -6.82 -9.72 1.62
CA ARG A 332 -6.68 -9.33 3.03
C ARG A 332 -8.00 -8.79 3.54
N ILE A 333 -8.25 -8.93 4.84
CA ILE A 333 -9.44 -8.43 5.53
C ILE A 333 -9.05 -7.80 6.86
N TRP A 334 -9.92 -6.94 7.38
CA TRP A 334 -9.85 -6.54 8.77
C TRP A 334 -10.24 -7.67 9.71
N GLY A 335 -9.66 -7.71 10.90
CA GLY A 335 -9.86 -8.78 11.90
C GLY A 335 -11.23 -8.82 12.58
N SER A 336 -12.28 -8.32 11.94
CA SER A 336 -13.63 -8.20 12.55
C SER A 336 -14.40 -9.51 12.68
N LEU A 337 -13.94 -10.59 12.07
CA LEU A 337 -14.63 -11.90 12.08
C LEU A 337 -14.79 -12.49 13.48
N SER A 338 -13.89 -12.20 14.41
CA SER A 338 -14.01 -12.63 15.81
C SER A 338 -15.19 -12.02 16.53
N ALA A 339 -15.62 -10.81 16.13
CA ALA A 339 -16.79 -10.12 16.67
C ALA A 339 -18.11 -10.53 15.99
N LYS A 340 -18.04 -11.28 14.89
CA LYS A 340 -19.19 -11.74 14.09
C LYS A 340 -19.30 -13.25 14.13
N GLN A 341 -19.70 -13.77 15.28
CA GLN A 341 -19.90 -15.21 15.48
C GLN A 341 -21.08 -15.70 14.62
N GLY A 342 -20.89 -16.83 13.94
CA GLY A 342 -21.87 -17.45 13.07
C GLY A 342 -21.45 -18.87 12.69
N THR A 343 -22.34 -19.60 12.02
CA THR A 343 -22.13 -20.99 11.62
C THR A 343 -21.51 -21.12 10.23
N THR A 344 -21.65 -20.09 9.38
CA THR A 344 -21.04 -20.09 8.04
C THR A 344 -19.50 -20.09 8.17
N PRO A 345 -18.81 -21.11 7.66
CA PRO A 345 -17.35 -21.14 7.70
C PRO A 345 -16.76 -20.04 6.80
N VAL A 346 -15.58 -19.55 7.19
CA VAL A 346 -14.78 -18.61 6.38
C VAL A 346 -13.42 -19.25 6.14
N ASP A 347 -12.99 -19.23 4.89
CA ASP A 347 -11.67 -19.74 4.48
C ASP A 347 -10.58 -18.72 4.84
N TRP A 348 -9.76 -19.07 5.82
CA TRP A 348 -8.64 -18.27 6.30
C TRP A 348 -7.31 -18.54 5.56
N ASN A 349 -7.25 -19.58 4.74
CA ASN A 349 -6.01 -20.07 4.12
C ASN A 349 -5.77 -19.49 2.73
#